data_ed9f4c307fd7084e0efd41b922904b01
#
_entry.id   ed9f4c307fd7084e0efd41b922904b01
#
_cell.length_a   1.000
_cell.length_b   1.000
_cell.length_c   1.000
_cell.angle_alpha   90.00
_cell.angle_beta   90.00
_cell.angle_gamma   90.00
#
_symmetry.space_group_name_H-M   'P 1'
#
loop_
_entity.id
_entity.type
_entity.pdbx_description
1 polymer ?
#
loop_
_entity_poly.entity_id
_entity_poly.type
_entity_poly.pdbx_seq_one_letter_code
_entity_poly.pdbx_strand_id
1 'polypeptide(L)'
;MKKLIKIIAAAFAVCIFVMPVSAAAKYPSPTQRFFVNDFADVIEQTAEDEIYSKGAALQEKTTAQVVVATVNTLDGEEPADYALELGREWGVGQKTKDNGVVILLSKTERQIYIAVGYGLEGALPDSKTGRIIELYGLDYLKEDDFSTGLLEIFKAVVNEVYIEYGEEPEAGYTEIDETDGETLEEYGAKVAASWVIMLAVVILFVLVFGRRRRGFFWFGGPGGFGGGFGGHGGGFGGFGGSSGGSFGGGGGFSGGGGSFGGGGAGHGF
;
A
#
# COMPACT_ATOMS: atom_id res chain seq x y z
N MET A 1 26.11 29.64 -52.74
CA MET A 1 26.86 28.85 -51.72
C MET A 1 26.64 29.35 -50.29
N LYS A 2 26.93 30.62 -49.94
CA LYS A 2 26.78 31.11 -48.55
C LYS A 2 25.37 31.03 -47.94
N LYS A 3 24.28 31.17 -48.77
CA LYS A 3 22.88 31.02 -48.30
C LYS A 3 22.52 29.57 -48.02
N LEU A 4 23.00 28.62 -48.85
CA LEU A 4 22.78 27.20 -48.67
C LEU A 4 23.44 26.65 -47.40
N ILE A 5 24.65 27.10 -47.10
CA ILE A 5 25.40 26.74 -45.89
C ILE A 5 24.67 27.24 -44.63
N LYS A 6 24.05 28.43 -44.67
CA LYS A 6 23.29 28.97 -43.54
C LYS A 6 21.98 28.15 -43.29
N ILE A 7 21.32 27.68 -44.36
CA ILE A 7 20.13 26.86 -44.25
C ILE A 7 20.48 25.47 -43.71
N ILE A 8 21.55 24.86 -44.17
CA ILE A 8 22.03 23.56 -43.64
C ILE A 8 22.46 23.69 -42.18
N ALA A 9 23.15 24.76 -41.80
CA ALA A 9 23.53 25.01 -40.40
C ALA A 9 22.34 25.26 -39.50
N ALA A 10 21.32 25.97 -39.99
CA ALA A 10 20.06 26.17 -39.25
C ALA A 10 19.25 24.86 -39.09
N ALA A 11 19.19 24.03 -40.15
CA ALA A 11 18.53 22.71 -40.08
C ALA A 11 19.27 21.76 -39.13
N PHE A 12 20.60 21.80 -39.10
CA PHE A 12 21.43 21.01 -38.20
C PHE A 12 21.27 21.46 -36.74
N ALA A 13 21.14 22.77 -36.48
CA ALA A 13 20.88 23.32 -35.14
C ALA A 13 19.50 22.93 -34.58
N VAL A 14 18.48 22.77 -35.45
CA VAL A 14 17.14 22.31 -35.05
C VAL A 14 17.13 20.81 -34.74
N CYS A 15 17.92 19.98 -35.44
CA CYS A 15 18.05 18.55 -35.16
C CYS A 15 18.72 18.22 -33.81
N ILE A 16 19.56 19.11 -33.27
CA ILE A 16 20.25 18.87 -31.98
C ILE A 16 19.31 19.10 -30.77
N PHE A 17 18.17 19.77 -30.96
CA PHE A 17 17.25 20.13 -29.86
C PHE A 17 16.15 19.10 -29.57
N VAL A 18 16.07 18.00 -30.31
CA VAL A 18 15.15 16.88 -30.03
C VAL A 18 15.96 15.73 -29.40
N MET A 19 16.61 15.99 -28.29
CA MET A 19 16.99 14.88 -27.41
C MET A 19 15.71 14.34 -26.77
N PRO A 20 15.38 13.04 -26.91
CA PRO A 20 14.33 12.48 -26.12
C PRO A 20 14.74 12.64 -24.64
N VAL A 21 13.99 13.44 -23.90
CA VAL A 21 14.06 13.40 -22.45
C VAL A 21 13.52 12.01 -22.10
N SER A 22 14.43 11.07 -21.86
CA SER A 22 14.06 9.80 -21.24
C SER A 22 13.55 10.18 -19.85
N ALA A 23 12.24 10.18 -19.65
CA ALA A 23 11.68 10.24 -18.31
C ALA A 23 12.28 9.03 -17.57
N ALA A 24 13.04 9.28 -16.53
CA ALA A 24 13.48 8.22 -15.63
C ALA A 24 12.20 7.52 -15.13
N ALA A 25 12.20 6.19 -15.14
CA ALA A 25 11.09 5.43 -14.56
C ALA A 25 10.92 5.90 -13.11
N LYS A 26 9.70 6.19 -12.72
CA LYS A 26 9.38 6.70 -11.39
C LYS A 26 9.68 5.65 -10.30
N TYR A 27 9.45 4.39 -10.63
CA TYR A 27 9.68 3.25 -9.75
C TYR A 27 10.86 2.40 -10.24
N PRO A 28 11.58 1.72 -9.34
CA PRO A 28 12.65 0.81 -9.73
C PRO A 28 12.08 -0.37 -10.54
N SER A 29 12.84 -0.86 -11.51
CA SER A 29 12.45 -2.08 -12.24
C SER A 29 12.68 -3.31 -11.35
N PRO A 30 11.84 -4.36 -11.46
CA PRO A 30 12.00 -5.57 -10.68
C PRO A 30 13.32 -6.25 -10.99
N THR A 31 13.92 -6.90 -9.99
CA THR A 31 15.15 -7.66 -10.15
C THR A 31 14.89 -8.99 -10.87
N GLN A 32 15.95 -9.72 -11.23
CA GLN A 32 15.80 -11.07 -11.76
C GLN A 32 15.20 -12.05 -10.72
N ARG A 33 15.31 -11.72 -9.45
CA ARG A 33 14.70 -12.45 -8.33
C ARG A 33 13.33 -11.86 -8.01
N PHE A 34 12.43 -11.89 -8.93
CA PHE A 34 11.14 -11.20 -8.95
C PHE A 34 10.39 -11.15 -7.61
N PHE A 35 10.46 -12.21 -6.78
CA PHE A 35 9.74 -12.28 -5.50
C PHE A 35 10.41 -11.48 -4.38
N VAL A 36 11.69 -11.08 -4.54
CA VAL A 36 12.43 -10.28 -3.57
C VAL A 36 13.26 -9.21 -4.29
N ASN A 37 12.99 -7.96 -3.96
CA ASN A 37 13.59 -6.80 -4.60
C ASN A 37 14.09 -5.84 -3.52
N ASP A 38 15.30 -6.10 -3.03
CA ASP A 38 15.93 -5.34 -1.94
C ASP A 38 16.75 -4.17 -2.49
N PHE A 39 16.07 -3.02 -2.73
CA PHE A 39 16.76 -1.80 -3.18
C PHE A 39 17.32 -0.96 -2.03
N ALA A 40 16.92 -1.27 -0.78
CA ALA A 40 17.41 -0.57 0.41
C ALA A 40 18.58 -1.28 1.08
N ASP A 41 18.96 -2.48 0.59
CA ASP A 41 20.03 -3.33 1.13
C ASP A 41 19.84 -3.59 2.63
N VAL A 42 18.67 -4.14 2.97
CA VAL A 42 18.24 -4.40 4.37
C VAL A 42 17.84 -5.86 4.62
N ILE A 43 17.82 -6.70 3.58
CA ILE A 43 17.46 -8.11 3.70
C ILE A 43 18.72 -8.96 3.61
N GLU A 44 18.92 -9.84 4.59
CA GLU A 44 20.03 -10.79 4.55
C GLU A 44 19.85 -11.80 3.42
N GLN A 45 20.95 -12.24 2.81
CA GLN A 45 20.94 -13.18 1.68
C GLN A 45 20.15 -14.47 1.97
N THR A 46 20.22 -14.96 3.22
CA THR A 46 19.49 -16.15 3.66
C THR A 46 17.97 -15.95 3.62
N ALA A 47 17.50 -14.79 4.06
CA ALA A 47 16.10 -14.43 4.01
C ALA A 47 15.63 -14.17 2.57
N GLU A 48 16.45 -13.51 1.74
CA GLU A 48 16.16 -13.37 0.31
C GLU A 48 15.99 -14.74 -0.38
N ASP A 49 16.90 -15.70 -0.10
CA ASP A 49 16.82 -17.02 -0.69
C ASP A 49 15.55 -17.77 -0.26
N GLU A 50 15.14 -17.61 0.99
CA GLU A 50 13.90 -18.17 1.51
C GLU A 50 12.66 -17.52 0.89
N ILE A 51 12.58 -16.19 0.84
CA ILE A 51 11.49 -15.45 0.19
C ILE A 51 11.37 -15.88 -1.28
N TYR A 52 12.48 -15.92 -2.00
CA TYR A 52 12.50 -16.33 -3.40
C TYR A 52 11.96 -17.76 -3.59
N SER A 53 12.46 -18.71 -2.80
CA SER A 53 12.07 -20.11 -2.95
C SER A 53 10.60 -20.35 -2.61
N LYS A 54 10.10 -19.73 -1.54
CA LYS A 54 8.69 -19.82 -1.14
C LYS A 54 7.75 -19.10 -2.10
N GLY A 55 8.15 -17.92 -2.61
CA GLY A 55 7.37 -17.19 -3.63
C GLY A 55 7.25 -17.96 -4.94
N ALA A 56 8.34 -18.61 -5.38
CA ALA A 56 8.32 -19.47 -6.55
C ALA A 56 7.41 -20.69 -6.34
N ALA A 57 7.50 -21.34 -5.18
CA ALA A 57 6.66 -22.50 -4.85
C ALA A 57 5.17 -22.12 -4.76
N LEU A 58 4.85 -20.93 -4.19
CA LEU A 58 3.49 -20.41 -4.15
C LEU A 58 2.94 -20.20 -5.56
N GLN A 59 3.70 -19.53 -6.41
CA GLN A 59 3.28 -19.29 -7.80
C GLN A 59 3.08 -20.59 -8.57
N GLU A 60 3.92 -21.59 -8.38
CA GLU A 60 3.79 -22.90 -9.06
C GLU A 60 2.48 -23.58 -8.67
N LYS A 61 2.10 -23.55 -7.38
CA LYS A 61 0.91 -24.22 -6.87
C LYS A 61 -0.39 -23.46 -7.13
N THR A 62 -0.39 -22.14 -6.93
CA THR A 62 -1.61 -21.32 -6.87
C THR A 62 -1.74 -20.35 -8.02
N THR A 63 -0.64 -20.05 -8.70
CA THR A 63 -0.49 -18.94 -9.66
C THR A 63 -0.50 -17.54 -9.01
N ALA A 64 -0.74 -17.43 -7.71
CA ALA A 64 -0.62 -16.18 -6.98
C ALA A 64 0.85 -15.74 -6.86
N GLN A 65 1.08 -14.45 -6.76
CA GLN A 65 2.41 -13.87 -6.61
C GLN A 65 2.45 -12.97 -5.38
N VAL A 66 3.33 -13.27 -4.45
CA VAL A 66 3.65 -12.40 -3.31
C VAL A 66 5.08 -11.90 -3.50
N VAL A 67 5.24 -10.60 -3.53
CA VAL A 67 6.51 -9.93 -3.82
C VAL A 67 6.89 -9.01 -2.67
N VAL A 68 8.13 -9.09 -2.22
CA VAL A 68 8.74 -8.15 -1.27
C VAL A 68 9.55 -7.11 -2.03
N ALA A 69 9.34 -5.85 -1.69
CA ALA A 69 10.11 -4.73 -2.20
C ALA A 69 10.57 -3.83 -1.05
N THR A 70 11.85 -3.50 -1.01
CA THR A 70 12.36 -2.49 -0.09
C THR A 70 12.85 -1.29 -0.88
N VAL A 71 12.61 -0.09 -0.37
CA VAL A 71 13.10 1.16 -0.98
C VAL A 71 13.73 2.05 0.09
N ASN A 72 14.66 2.90 -0.33
CA ASN A 72 15.27 3.85 0.60
C ASN A 72 14.30 4.96 1.01
N THR A 73 13.47 5.43 0.06
CA THR A 73 12.50 6.51 0.27
C THR A 73 11.31 6.34 -0.67
N LEU A 74 10.17 6.88 -0.28
CA LEU A 74 8.95 6.98 -1.10
C LEU A 74 8.89 8.28 -1.90
N ASP A 75 9.91 9.15 -1.78
CA ASP A 75 9.98 10.46 -2.44
C ASP A 75 8.74 11.35 -2.21
N GLY A 76 8.13 11.21 -1.03
CA GLY A 76 6.96 11.98 -0.60
C GLY A 76 5.61 11.42 -1.03
N GLU A 77 5.59 10.20 -1.60
CA GLU A 77 4.33 9.50 -1.87
C GLU A 77 3.81 8.77 -0.62
N GLU A 78 2.51 8.55 -0.60
CA GLU A 78 1.89 7.69 0.42
C GLU A 78 2.28 6.23 0.17
N PRO A 79 2.58 5.44 1.24
CA PRO A 79 2.99 4.03 1.08
C PRO A 79 1.99 3.18 0.30
N ALA A 80 0.69 3.43 0.50
CA ALA A 80 -0.38 2.76 -0.22
C ALA A 80 -0.31 2.99 -1.74
N ASP A 81 -0.19 4.25 -2.14
CA ASP A 81 -0.13 4.62 -3.55
C ASP A 81 1.14 4.08 -4.21
N TYR A 82 2.28 4.19 -3.52
CA TYR A 82 3.56 3.66 -4.00
C TYR A 82 3.51 2.15 -4.22
N ALA A 83 3.01 1.38 -3.24
CA ALA A 83 2.92 -0.08 -3.34
C ALA A 83 1.96 -0.52 -4.44
N LEU A 84 0.84 0.17 -4.58
CA LEU A 84 -0.18 -0.07 -5.59
C LEU A 84 0.38 0.13 -7.01
N GLU A 85 1.01 1.29 -7.25
CA GLU A 85 1.58 1.60 -8.57
C GLU A 85 2.77 0.70 -8.90
N LEU A 86 3.62 0.38 -7.90
CA LEU A 86 4.70 -0.57 -8.05
C LEU A 86 4.18 -1.96 -8.49
N GLY A 87 3.14 -2.45 -7.82
CA GLY A 87 2.50 -3.72 -8.17
C GLY A 87 1.92 -3.74 -9.58
N ARG A 88 1.33 -2.63 -10.00
CA ARG A 88 0.79 -2.44 -11.37
C ARG A 88 1.89 -2.37 -12.42
N GLU A 89 2.96 -1.61 -12.18
CA GLU A 89 4.07 -1.47 -13.11
C GLU A 89 4.82 -2.78 -13.29
N TRP A 90 5.03 -3.52 -12.20
CA TRP A 90 5.66 -4.85 -12.26
C TRP A 90 4.72 -5.94 -12.74
N GLY A 91 3.41 -5.66 -12.81
CA GLY A 91 2.40 -6.62 -13.23
C GLY A 91 2.28 -7.81 -12.27
N VAL A 92 2.41 -7.57 -10.96
CA VAL A 92 2.37 -8.63 -9.94
C VAL A 92 1.00 -9.32 -9.94
N GLY A 93 1.00 -10.66 -9.93
CA GLY A 93 -0.20 -11.48 -10.06
C GLY A 93 -0.61 -11.76 -11.50
N GLN A 94 -1.64 -12.56 -11.68
CA GLN A 94 -2.22 -12.86 -12.99
C GLN A 94 -3.32 -11.88 -13.36
N LYS A 95 -3.28 -11.35 -14.58
CA LYS A 95 -4.27 -10.40 -15.12
C LYS A 95 -5.74 -10.89 -15.04
N THR A 96 -5.96 -12.19 -15.10
CA THR A 96 -7.31 -12.77 -15.08
C THR A 96 -7.80 -13.13 -13.68
N LYS A 97 -6.90 -13.15 -12.70
CA LYS A 97 -7.17 -13.53 -11.32
C LYS A 97 -6.94 -12.40 -10.33
N ASP A 98 -6.17 -11.37 -10.72
CA ASP A 98 -5.77 -10.23 -9.88
C ASP A 98 -5.21 -10.67 -8.51
N ASN A 99 -4.42 -11.76 -8.53
CA ASN A 99 -3.95 -12.49 -7.35
C ASN A 99 -2.50 -12.15 -6.98
N GLY A 100 -2.18 -10.89 -7.02
CA GLY A 100 -0.89 -10.33 -6.61
C GLY A 100 -0.91 -9.72 -5.22
N VAL A 101 0.22 -9.80 -4.50
CA VAL A 101 0.44 -9.07 -3.24
C VAL A 101 1.82 -8.41 -3.31
N VAL A 102 1.91 -7.16 -2.90
CA VAL A 102 3.18 -6.43 -2.75
C VAL A 102 3.36 -6.06 -1.28
N ILE A 103 4.46 -6.51 -0.68
CA ILE A 103 4.91 -6.12 0.64
C ILE A 103 6.01 -5.07 0.44
N LEU A 104 5.70 -3.81 0.71
CA LEU A 104 6.60 -2.67 0.54
C LEU A 104 7.13 -2.22 1.89
N LEU A 105 8.46 -2.08 2.00
CA LEU A 105 9.11 -1.43 3.13
C LEU A 105 9.87 -0.20 2.65
N SER A 106 9.62 0.94 3.27
CA SER A 106 10.42 2.15 3.12
C SER A 106 11.29 2.38 4.35
N LYS A 107 12.62 2.44 4.11
CA LYS A 107 13.62 2.55 5.17
C LYS A 107 13.62 3.92 5.84
N THR A 108 13.58 4.99 5.05
CA THR A 108 13.69 6.36 5.58
C THR A 108 12.42 6.80 6.29
N GLU A 109 11.27 6.54 5.72
CA GLU A 109 9.97 6.86 6.29
C GLU A 109 9.57 5.91 7.42
N ARG A 110 10.28 4.77 7.57
CA ARG A 110 9.96 3.69 8.52
C ARG A 110 8.50 3.25 8.37
N GLN A 111 8.13 2.92 7.15
CA GLN A 111 6.79 2.51 6.80
C GLN A 111 6.82 1.14 6.14
N ILE A 112 5.85 0.31 6.50
CA ILE A 112 5.56 -0.94 5.80
C ILE A 112 4.13 -0.89 5.29
N TYR A 113 3.89 -1.42 4.10
CA TYR A 113 2.56 -1.53 3.51
C TYR A 113 2.41 -2.85 2.76
N ILE A 114 1.27 -3.51 2.91
CA ILE A 114 0.88 -4.68 2.14
C ILE A 114 -0.24 -4.26 1.19
N ALA A 115 0.04 -4.21 -0.11
CA ALA A 115 -0.97 -3.98 -1.13
C ALA A 115 -1.47 -5.31 -1.67
N VAL A 116 -2.80 -5.47 -1.74
CA VAL A 116 -3.47 -6.71 -2.13
C VAL A 116 -4.22 -6.51 -3.43
N GLY A 117 -4.08 -7.46 -4.36
CA GLY A 117 -4.85 -7.49 -5.59
C GLY A 117 -6.29 -7.94 -5.35
N TYR A 118 -7.22 -7.49 -6.18
CA TYR A 118 -8.66 -7.76 -6.04
C TYR A 118 -9.03 -9.23 -5.80
N GLY A 119 -8.31 -10.15 -6.44
CA GLY A 119 -8.58 -11.58 -6.32
C GLY A 119 -8.19 -12.19 -4.98
N LEU A 120 -7.50 -11.46 -4.12
CA LEU A 120 -7.07 -11.91 -2.79
C LEU A 120 -7.65 -11.05 -1.66
N GLU A 121 -8.47 -10.03 -1.95
CA GLU A 121 -9.07 -9.18 -0.92
C GLU A 121 -9.97 -9.98 0.06
N GLY A 122 -10.56 -11.08 -0.40
CA GLY A 122 -11.32 -11.99 0.45
C GLY A 122 -10.48 -12.77 1.45
N ALA A 123 -9.25 -13.15 1.06
CA ALA A 123 -8.31 -13.88 1.90
C ALA A 123 -7.49 -12.95 2.80
N LEU A 124 -7.17 -11.77 2.28
CA LEU A 124 -6.29 -10.76 2.88
C LEU A 124 -6.99 -9.39 2.92
N PRO A 125 -8.10 -9.24 3.65
CA PRO A 125 -8.70 -7.92 3.85
C PRO A 125 -7.78 -7.01 4.68
N ASP A 126 -8.05 -5.70 4.67
CA ASP A 126 -7.23 -4.68 5.32
C ASP A 126 -7.00 -4.97 6.81
N SER A 127 -8.03 -5.47 7.51
CA SER A 127 -7.94 -5.88 8.91
C SER A 127 -6.92 -7.00 9.11
N LYS A 128 -6.95 -8.04 8.28
CA LYS A 128 -6.04 -9.18 8.36
C LYS A 128 -4.61 -8.79 7.98
N THR A 129 -4.43 -7.99 6.93
CA THR A 129 -3.08 -7.52 6.53
C THR A 129 -2.45 -6.63 7.60
N GLY A 130 -3.22 -5.76 8.25
CA GLY A 130 -2.76 -4.98 9.40
C GLY A 130 -2.29 -5.87 10.56
N ARG A 131 -3.08 -6.89 10.90
CA ARG A 131 -2.72 -7.85 11.96
C ARG A 131 -1.50 -8.71 11.61
N ILE A 132 -1.32 -9.08 10.36
CA ILE A 132 -0.10 -9.78 9.91
C ILE A 132 1.12 -8.93 10.22
N ILE A 133 1.09 -7.64 9.89
CA ILE A 133 2.21 -6.73 10.19
C ILE A 133 2.44 -6.67 11.70
N GLU A 134 1.39 -6.47 12.50
CA GLU A 134 1.48 -6.33 13.95
C GLU A 134 2.02 -7.59 14.64
N LEU A 135 1.51 -8.77 14.27
CA LEU A 135 1.83 -10.02 14.94
C LEU A 135 3.18 -10.61 14.52
N TYR A 136 3.55 -10.47 13.24
CA TYR A 136 4.69 -11.19 12.69
C TYR A 136 5.91 -10.30 12.41
N GLY A 137 5.73 -8.99 12.20
CA GLY A 137 6.82 -8.15 11.76
C GLY A 137 7.14 -6.94 12.62
N LEU A 138 6.13 -6.31 13.22
CA LEU A 138 6.25 -4.96 13.77
C LEU A 138 7.34 -4.83 14.86
N ASP A 139 7.48 -5.83 15.71
CA ASP A 139 8.48 -5.80 16.79
C ASP A 139 9.91 -5.90 16.24
N TYR A 140 10.15 -6.75 15.24
CA TYR A 140 11.43 -6.83 14.53
C TYR A 140 11.75 -5.52 13.80
N LEU A 141 10.76 -4.96 13.09
CA LEU A 141 10.95 -3.70 12.35
C LEU A 141 11.29 -2.52 13.26
N LYS A 142 10.71 -2.44 14.47
CA LYS A 142 11.06 -1.43 15.49
C LYS A 142 12.50 -1.54 15.99
N GLU A 143 13.04 -2.77 15.99
CA GLU A 143 14.41 -3.06 16.40
C GLU A 143 15.42 -2.99 15.24
N ASP A 144 14.99 -2.50 14.06
CA ASP A 144 15.75 -2.43 12.82
C ASP A 144 16.15 -3.81 12.24
N ASP A 145 15.55 -4.91 12.73
CA ASP A 145 15.68 -6.24 12.13
C ASP A 145 14.70 -6.40 10.97
N PHE A 146 14.97 -5.66 9.90
CA PHE A 146 14.13 -5.65 8.69
C PHE A 146 14.08 -7.02 8.02
N SER A 147 15.19 -7.73 8.06
CA SER A 147 15.33 -9.04 7.42
C SER A 147 14.37 -10.07 7.99
N THR A 148 14.39 -10.24 9.32
CA THR A 148 13.48 -11.16 10.02
C THR A 148 12.03 -10.68 9.91
N GLY A 149 11.77 -9.39 10.14
CA GLY A 149 10.42 -8.83 10.08
C GLY A 149 9.75 -9.03 8.73
N LEU A 150 10.46 -8.75 7.63
CA LEU A 150 9.94 -8.96 6.28
C LEU A 150 9.72 -10.43 5.94
N LEU A 151 10.64 -11.31 6.36
CA LEU A 151 10.51 -12.74 6.12
C LEU A 151 9.30 -13.34 6.84
N GLU A 152 9.07 -12.98 8.11
CA GLU A 152 7.93 -13.49 8.89
C GLU A 152 6.60 -12.96 8.36
N ILE A 153 6.51 -11.66 8.00
CA ILE A 153 5.33 -11.11 7.32
C ILE A 153 5.07 -11.84 5.99
N PHE A 154 6.11 -12.04 5.19
CA PHE A 154 6.00 -12.74 3.91
C PHE A 154 5.47 -14.16 4.10
N LYS A 155 5.99 -14.92 5.07
CA LYS A 155 5.52 -16.26 5.39
C LYS A 155 4.05 -16.27 5.78
N ALA A 156 3.64 -15.34 6.64
CA ALA A 156 2.24 -15.23 7.05
C ALA A 156 1.32 -14.97 5.85
N VAL A 157 1.67 -14.02 4.99
CA VAL A 157 0.90 -13.72 3.76
C VAL A 157 0.84 -14.95 2.84
N VAL A 158 1.95 -15.64 2.62
CA VAL A 158 2.00 -16.86 1.79
C VAL A 158 1.07 -17.95 2.34
N ASN A 159 1.05 -18.15 3.66
CA ASN A 159 0.20 -19.16 4.30
C ASN A 159 -1.29 -18.82 4.16
N GLU A 160 -1.70 -17.56 4.32
CA GLU A 160 -3.09 -17.13 4.06
C GLU A 160 -3.48 -17.36 2.61
N VAL A 161 -2.58 -17.10 1.65
CA VAL A 161 -2.83 -17.39 0.24
C VAL A 161 -2.94 -18.90 0.00
N TYR A 162 -2.13 -19.75 0.64
CA TYR A 162 -2.28 -21.21 0.54
C TYR A 162 -3.66 -21.66 1.02
N ILE A 163 -4.12 -21.16 2.17
CA ILE A 163 -5.45 -21.50 2.72
C ILE A 163 -6.55 -21.10 1.74
N GLU A 164 -6.50 -19.90 1.14
CA GLU A 164 -7.48 -19.45 0.15
C GLU A 164 -7.56 -20.38 -1.06
N TYR A 165 -6.43 -20.92 -1.50
CA TYR A 165 -6.37 -21.86 -2.64
C TYR A 165 -6.62 -23.32 -2.25
N GLY A 166 -6.91 -23.60 -0.97
CA GLY A 166 -7.12 -24.95 -0.46
C GLY A 166 -5.86 -25.82 -0.37
N GLU A 167 -4.69 -25.17 -0.35
CA GLU A 167 -3.39 -25.80 -0.13
C GLU A 167 -3.05 -25.83 1.37
N GLU A 168 -2.22 -26.78 1.80
CA GLU A 168 -1.79 -26.86 3.18
C GLU A 168 -0.76 -25.74 3.50
N PRO A 169 -1.01 -24.91 4.56
CA PRO A 169 -0.04 -23.94 5.04
C PRO A 169 1.16 -24.64 5.68
N GLU A 170 2.19 -23.87 6.02
CA GLU A 170 3.35 -24.38 6.74
C GLU A 170 2.96 -25.01 8.08
N ALA A 171 3.68 -26.08 8.46
CA ALA A 171 3.40 -26.78 9.71
C ALA A 171 3.52 -25.84 10.92
N GLY A 172 2.43 -25.74 11.68
CA GLY A 172 2.38 -24.88 12.87
C GLY A 172 1.84 -23.47 12.61
N TYR A 173 1.53 -23.11 11.36
CA TYR A 173 0.82 -21.88 11.07
C TYR A 173 -0.65 -22.01 11.50
N THR A 174 -1.14 -20.97 12.18
CA THR A 174 -2.56 -20.85 12.53
C THR A 174 -3.14 -19.70 11.73
N GLU A 175 -4.22 -19.96 11.01
CA GLU A 175 -4.95 -18.94 10.26
C GLU A 175 -5.33 -17.77 11.18
N ILE A 176 -5.14 -16.56 10.67
CA ILE A 176 -5.47 -15.34 11.41
C ILE A 176 -6.97 -15.10 11.29
N ASP A 177 -7.68 -15.18 12.43
CA ASP A 177 -9.10 -14.81 12.48
C ASP A 177 -9.22 -13.28 12.53
N GLU A 178 -10.09 -12.73 11.68
CA GLU A 178 -10.42 -11.30 11.68
C GLU A 178 -11.06 -10.85 13.00
N THR A 179 -11.67 -11.78 13.73
CA THR A 179 -12.38 -11.51 14.98
C THR A 179 -11.47 -11.51 16.21
N ASP A 180 -10.23 -11.99 16.12
CA ASP A 180 -9.28 -12.01 17.24
C ASP A 180 -8.69 -10.63 17.59
N GLY A 181 -9.02 -9.58 16.81
CA GLY A 181 -8.75 -8.19 17.18
C GLY A 181 -9.88 -7.62 18.03
N GLU A 182 -9.59 -7.20 19.24
CA GLU A 182 -10.46 -6.54 20.22
C GLU A 182 -11.93 -6.98 20.13
N THR A 183 -12.37 -7.85 21.02
CA THR A 183 -13.79 -8.19 21.10
C THR A 183 -14.60 -6.89 21.08
N LEU A 184 -15.77 -6.89 20.42
CA LEU A 184 -16.66 -5.72 20.39
C LEU A 184 -16.92 -5.14 21.81
N GLU A 185 -16.77 -5.98 22.84
CA GLU A 185 -16.82 -5.59 24.25
C GLU A 185 -15.62 -4.73 24.68
N GLU A 186 -14.41 -5.07 24.25
CA GLU A 186 -13.19 -4.31 24.57
C GLU A 186 -13.14 -2.99 23.81
N TYR A 187 -13.50 -2.99 22.52
CA TYR A 187 -13.65 -1.76 21.74
C TYR A 187 -14.77 -0.88 22.31
N GLY A 188 -15.92 -1.49 22.65
CA GLY A 188 -17.02 -0.80 23.30
C GLY A 188 -16.61 -0.19 24.66
N ALA A 189 -15.80 -0.89 25.46
CA ALA A 189 -15.27 -0.39 26.72
C ALA A 189 -14.29 0.76 26.54
N LYS A 190 -13.39 0.71 25.57
CA LYS A 190 -12.45 1.80 25.25
C LYS A 190 -13.17 3.05 24.73
N VAL A 191 -14.17 2.87 23.85
CA VAL A 191 -15.02 3.96 23.37
C VAL A 191 -15.83 4.56 24.51
N ALA A 192 -16.47 3.74 25.36
CA ALA A 192 -17.20 4.21 26.52
C ALA A 192 -16.30 4.98 27.52
N ALA A 193 -15.09 4.48 27.79
CA ALA A 193 -14.12 5.16 28.63
C ALA A 193 -13.71 6.52 28.04
N SER A 194 -13.51 6.61 26.74
CA SER A 194 -13.22 7.87 26.04
C SER A 194 -14.35 8.89 26.18
N TRP A 195 -15.62 8.47 26.03
CA TRP A 195 -16.79 9.34 26.25
C TRP A 195 -16.92 9.81 27.70
N VAL A 196 -16.62 8.92 28.67
CA VAL A 196 -16.62 9.27 30.11
C VAL A 196 -15.55 10.33 30.42
N ILE A 197 -14.35 10.17 29.87
CA ILE A 197 -13.27 11.16 30.03
C ILE A 197 -13.69 12.51 29.38
N MET A 198 -14.23 12.48 28.19
CA MET A 198 -14.70 13.70 27.50
C MET A 198 -15.81 14.41 28.30
N LEU A 199 -16.79 13.66 28.82
CA LEU A 199 -17.83 14.20 29.71
C LEU A 199 -17.25 14.80 30.99
N ALA A 200 -16.29 14.11 31.63
CA ALA A 200 -15.62 14.62 32.83
C ALA A 200 -14.87 15.93 32.57
N VAL A 201 -14.19 16.05 31.42
CA VAL A 201 -13.51 17.27 31.01
C VAL A 201 -14.51 18.41 30.75
N VAL A 202 -15.64 18.14 30.08
CA VAL A 202 -16.71 19.12 29.84
C VAL A 202 -17.32 19.59 31.18
N ILE A 203 -17.63 18.66 32.08
CA ILE A 203 -18.17 18.98 33.42
C ILE A 203 -17.16 19.84 34.21
N LEU A 204 -15.88 19.44 34.20
CA LEU A 204 -14.81 20.22 34.86
C LEU A 204 -14.70 21.63 34.27
N PHE A 205 -14.77 21.75 32.94
CA PHE A 205 -14.77 23.04 32.24
C PHE A 205 -15.97 23.90 32.67
N VAL A 206 -17.17 23.33 32.71
CA VAL A 206 -18.37 24.03 33.15
C VAL A 206 -18.27 24.44 34.63
N LEU A 207 -17.72 23.59 35.50
CA LEU A 207 -17.55 23.91 36.92
C LEU A 207 -16.50 25.01 37.16
N VAL A 208 -15.41 25.00 36.42
CA VAL A 208 -14.31 25.98 36.55
C VAL A 208 -14.69 27.33 35.90
N PHE A 209 -15.29 27.28 34.74
CA PHE A 209 -15.60 28.50 33.98
C PHE A 209 -17.05 28.95 34.12
N GLY A 210 -18.00 28.10 34.41
CA GLY A 210 -19.41 28.43 34.61
C GLY A 210 -19.66 29.23 35.88
N ARG A 211 -18.77 29.11 36.91
CA ARG A 211 -18.89 29.90 38.15
C ARG A 211 -18.52 31.38 38.03
N ARG A 212 -17.96 31.80 36.89
CA ARG A 212 -17.54 33.21 36.66
C ARG A 212 -18.49 34.06 35.85
N ARG A 213 -19.65 33.54 35.41
CA ARG A 213 -20.64 34.35 34.66
C ARG A 213 -22.04 34.26 35.27
N ARG A 214 -22.23 34.89 36.39
CA ARG A 214 -23.54 35.46 36.73
C ARG A 214 -23.66 36.78 35.94
N GLY A 215 -24.50 36.77 34.90
CA GLY A 215 -24.90 37.98 34.25
C GLY A 215 -24.98 37.87 32.73
N PHE A 216 -26.21 37.97 32.29
CA PHE A 216 -26.64 38.36 30.94
C PHE A 216 -27.08 37.25 29.98
N PHE A 217 -28.26 36.73 30.23
CA PHE A 217 -29.13 36.25 29.17
C PHE A 217 -30.10 37.36 28.79
N TRP A 218 -29.92 37.95 27.61
CA TRP A 218 -30.96 38.73 26.96
C TRP A 218 -31.42 37.96 25.73
N PHE A 219 -32.69 37.63 25.80
CA PHE A 219 -33.50 36.99 24.78
C PHE A 219 -33.81 38.01 23.67
N GLY A 220 -33.55 37.67 22.44
CA GLY A 220 -33.92 38.47 21.26
C GLY A 220 -34.17 37.54 20.06
N GLY A 221 -35.36 37.44 19.71
CA GLY A 221 -36.21 36.68 18.86
C GLY A 221 -35.88 36.55 17.34
N PRO A 222 -36.85 36.06 16.53
CA PRO A 222 -36.59 35.12 15.43
C PRO A 222 -36.52 35.85 14.07
N GLY A 223 -35.63 35.38 13.21
CA GLY A 223 -35.59 35.77 11.82
C GLY A 223 -35.17 34.63 10.94
N GLY A 224 -36.13 34.08 10.20
CA GLY A 224 -35.88 33.01 9.25
C GLY A 224 -35.18 33.51 7.98
N PHE A 225 -34.40 32.60 7.40
CA PHE A 225 -34.07 32.68 5.98
C PHE A 225 -34.02 31.24 5.42
N GLY A 226 -34.97 30.97 4.52
CA GLY A 226 -34.94 29.82 3.62
C GLY A 226 -33.99 30.09 2.46
N GLY A 227 -33.39 29.05 1.94
CA GLY A 227 -32.54 29.05 0.73
C GLY A 227 -32.05 27.66 0.44
N GLY A 228 -32.53 27.02 -0.44
CA GLY A 228 -32.56 26.31 -1.65
C GLY A 228 -31.29 25.56 -1.90
N PHE A 229 -31.37 24.20 -1.81
CA PHE A 229 -30.31 23.32 -2.33
C PHE A 229 -30.60 22.97 -3.78
N GLY A 230 -29.79 23.53 -4.69
CA GLY A 230 -29.71 23.11 -6.07
C GLY A 230 -28.70 21.95 -6.21
N GLY A 231 -29.17 20.81 -6.74
CA GLY A 231 -28.34 19.67 -7.04
C GLY A 231 -27.44 19.94 -8.25
N HIS A 232 -26.21 19.45 -8.19
CA HIS A 232 -25.36 19.25 -9.37
C HIS A 232 -24.88 17.81 -9.38
N GLY A 233 -25.45 17.05 -10.30
CA GLY A 233 -24.93 15.76 -10.72
C GLY A 233 -23.67 15.99 -11.58
N GLY A 234 -22.55 15.38 -11.22
CA GLY A 234 -21.33 15.33 -11.99
C GLY A 234 -21.01 13.88 -12.34
N GLY A 235 -21.09 13.56 -13.64
CA GLY A 235 -20.83 12.23 -14.17
C GLY A 235 -19.34 11.90 -14.10
N PHE A 236 -19.06 10.66 -13.74
CA PHE A 236 -17.74 10.06 -13.83
C PHE A 236 -17.49 9.60 -15.27
N GLY A 237 -16.56 10.26 -15.94
CA GLY A 237 -16.01 9.81 -17.23
C GLY A 237 -14.98 8.71 -17.01
N GLY A 238 -15.18 7.58 -17.70
CA GLY A 238 -14.25 6.47 -17.72
C GLY A 238 -12.95 6.84 -18.43
N PHE A 239 -11.85 6.40 -17.87
CA PHE A 239 -10.56 6.36 -18.55
C PHE A 239 -10.29 4.96 -19.05
N GLY A 240 -10.29 4.84 -20.36
CA GLY A 240 -9.95 3.65 -21.11
C GLY A 240 -8.45 3.40 -21.12
N GLY A 241 -8.12 2.12 -21.22
CA GLY A 241 -6.84 1.51 -21.11
C GLY A 241 -5.75 1.98 -22.05
N SER A 242 -4.53 1.66 -21.67
CA SER A 242 -3.38 1.62 -22.56
C SER A 242 -2.58 0.34 -22.33
N SER A 243 -2.58 -0.39 -23.32
CA SER A 243 -1.82 -1.48 -23.89
C SER A 243 -0.40 -1.71 -23.41
N GLY A 244 -0.17 -2.99 -23.16
CA GLY A 244 1.02 -3.71 -22.92
C GLY A 244 2.29 -3.35 -23.69
N GLY A 245 3.39 -3.49 -22.97
CA GLY A 245 4.69 -3.72 -23.52
C GLY A 245 5.20 -5.09 -23.06
N SER A 246 5.20 -6.04 -23.99
CA SER A 246 5.81 -7.35 -23.79
C SER A 246 7.32 -7.22 -23.86
N PHE A 247 8.01 -7.49 -22.75
CA PHE A 247 9.44 -7.75 -22.78
C PHE A 247 9.67 -9.25 -22.65
N GLY A 248 9.99 -9.87 -23.78
CA GLY A 248 10.42 -11.25 -23.83
C GLY A 248 11.92 -11.35 -23.55
N GLY A 249 12.32 -12.35 -22.78
CA GLY A 249 13.69 -12.83 -22.80
C GLY A 249 14.20 -13.38 -21.47
N GLY A 250 14.31 -14.71 -21.36
CA GLY A 250 15.11 -15.42 -20.39
C GLY A 250 14.30 -15.91 -19.18
N GLY A 251 14.29 -17.22 -18.96
CA GLY A 251 13.48 -17.95 -17.97
C GLY A 251 13.59 -17.50 -16.52
N GLY A 252 13.06 -16.32 -16.23
CA GLY A 252 12.84 -15.77 -14.89
C GLY A 252 11.34 -15.63 -14.68
N PHE A 253 10.92 -15.70 -13.42
CA PHE A 253 9.58 -15.33 -13.02
C PHE A 253 9.33 -13.87 -13.38
N SER A 254 8.15 -13.54 -13.88
CA SER A 254 7.73 -12.17 -14.20
C SER A 254 6.28 -11.99 -13.80
N GLY A 255 5.88 -10.73 -13.62
CA GLY A 255 4.51 -10.38 -13.33
C GLY A 255 3.55 -10.79 -14.44
N GLY A 256 2.39 -11.29 -14.09
CA GLY A 256 1.31 -11.71 -15.00
C GLY A 256 0.34 -10.58 -15.36
N GLY A 257 0.53 -9.37 -14.81
CA GLY A 257 -0.30 -8.19 -15.09
C GLY A 257 -1.61 -8.11 -14.29
N GLY A 258 -1.59 -8.54 -13.02
CA GLY A 258 -2.75 -8.40 -12.13
C GLY A 258 -3.11 -6.94 -11.83
N SER A 259 -4.36 -6.70 -11.44
CA SER A 259 -4.87 -5.38 -11.05
C SER A 259 -4.98 -5.28 -9.53
N PHE A 260 -4.64 -4.10 -9.01
CA PHE A 260 -4.74 -3.76 -7.59
C PHE A 260 -5.83 -2.71 -7.40
N GLY A 261 -6.66 -2.87 -6.34
CA GLY A 261 -7.80 -2.03 -6.04
C GLY A 261 -7.56 -0.95 -4.98
N GLY A 262 -6.44 -1.02 -4.32
CA GLY A 262 -6.15 -0.16 -3.17
C GLY A 262 -6.50 -0.80 -1.82
N GLY A 263 -6.85 -2.11 -1.81
CA GLY A 263 -6.92 -2.90 -0.57
C GLY A 263 -5.54 -3.13 0.01
N GLY A 264 -5.49 -3.25 1.33
CA GLY A 264 -4.26 -3.48 2.08
C GLY A 264 -4.16 -2.65 3.35
N ALA A 265 -3.11 -2.86 4.11
CA ALA A 265 -2.83 -2.08 5.31
C ALA A 265 -1.35 -1.76 5.46
N GLY A 266 -1.05 -0.73 6.22
CA GLY A 266 0.30 -0.29 6.50
C GLY A 266 0.50 0.17 7.92
N HIS A 267 1.73 0.14 8.38
CA HIS A 267 2.17 0.57 9.69
C HIS A 267 3.45 1.41 9.62
N GLY A 268 3.53 2.44 10.47
CA GLY A 268 4.79 3.07 10.84
C GLY A 268 5.44 2.32 12.00
N PHE A 269 6.77 2.26 12.04
CA PHE A 269 7.53 1.58 13.10
C PHE A 269 8.74 2.34 13.57
#